data_e449d99b60512240d80eca02f58046bb
#
_entry.id   e449d99b60512240d80eca02f58046bb
#
_cell.length_a   1.000
_cell.length_b   1.000
_cell.length_c   1.000
_cell.angle_alpha   90.00
_cell.angle_beta   90.00
_cell.angle_gamma   90.00
#
_symmetry.space_group_name_H-M   'P 1'
#
loop_
_entity.id
_entity.type
_entity.pdbx_description
1 polymer ?
#
loop_
_entity_poly.entity_id
_entity_poly.type
_entity_poly.pdbx_seq_one_letter_code
_entity_poly.pdbx_strand_id
1 'polypeptide(L)'
;VKDSSLTQSAPASRDLGQARAGSPAIMAVINRTTDSFYESAATLDEAIAAVEAAAADGAQIVDIGGVRAGRGREISVAEEIDRVCPTIEAVAAAHPQVLISVDTWRHEVADAACRAGAGLLNDTWAGTDPKVAEVAAAHDVGIVCSHTGGLNPRTDAHRNRYGLHAAEIVDRTLAGVLDLASAARAAGVPEDRIIIDPTPDFGKNTYQSLRLLRDLDRFVDTGYPVLLAVSRKDFVGEAIGDVPPQDRLHGTIAATALAVERGAAMIRTHDVRATADAIAVTLAITGEAEPKHTVRGLR
;
A
#
# COMPACT_ATOMS: atom_id res chain seq x y z
N VAL A 1 -2.29 38.24 -32.60
CA VAL A 1 -1.92 36.83 -32.49
C VAL A 1 -1.61 36.63 -30.99
N LYS A 2 -2.60 36.06 -30.26
CA LYS A 2 -2.42 35.73 -28.84
C LYS A 2 -1.93 34.28 -28.80
N ASP A 3 -0.73 34.13 -28.30
CA ASP A 3 -0.11 32.86 -27.96
C ASP A 3 -0.82 32.30 -26.70
N SER A 4 -1.63 31.29 -26.88
CA SER A 4 -2.26 30.55 -25.79
C SER A 4 -1.41 29.32 -25.51
N SER A 5 -0.36 29.50 -24.70
CA SER A 5 0.33 28.40 -24.04
C SER A 5 -0.66 27.76 -23.05
N LEU A 6 -1.19 26.61 -23.43
CA LEU A 6 -1.88 25.71 -22.52
C LEU A 6 -0.87 25.22 -21.49
N THR A 7 -0.78 25.92 -20.37
CA THR A 7 -0.24 25.34 -19.15
C THR A 7 -1.19 24.24 -18.74
N GLN A 8 -0.83 22.98 -19.04
CA GLN A 8 -1.43 21.84 -18.36
C GLN A 8 -1.14 22.03 -16.87
N SER A 9 -2.16 22.40 -16.13
CA SER A 9 -2.12 22.36 -14.67
C SER A 9 -1.76 20.94 -14.26
N ALA A 10 -0.67 20.78 -13.51
CA ALA A 10 -0.34 19.53 -12.85
C ALA A 10 -1.61 19.00 -12.16
N PRO A 11 -1.86 17.67 -12.18
CA PRO A 11 -2.99 17.11 -11.49
C PRO A 11 -2.91 17.57 -10.04
N ALA A 12 -3.98 18.17 -9.55
CA ALA A 12 -4.10 18.70 -8.20
C ALA A 12 -3.54 17.65 -7.23
N SER A 13 -2.70 18.10 -6.30
CA SER A 13 -2.16 17.29 -5.20
C SER A 13 -3.33 16.57 -4.54
N ARG A 14 -3.52 15.29 -4.89
CA ARG A 14 -4.63 14.50 -4.39
C ARG A 14 -4.32 14.24 -2.94
N ASP A 15 -5.10 14.89 -2.14
CA ASP A 15 -5.03 14.98 -0.71
C ASP A 15 -5.03 13.56 -0.10
N LEU A 16 -3.88 13.10 0.39
CA LEU A 16 -3.79 11.98 1.32
C LEU A 16 -4.60 12.28 2.61
N GLY A 17 -5.12 13.49 2.75
CA GLY A 17 -5.97 13.97 3.81
C GLY A 17 -7.30 13.21 3.96
N GLN A 18 -7.77 12.49 2.93
CA GLN A 18 -8.91 11.58 3.11
C GLN A 18 -8.55 10.42 4.05
N ALA A 19 -7.31 9.97 4.08
CA ALA A 19 -6.82 8.99 5.06
C ALA A 19 -6.77 9.55 6.50
N ARG A 20 -6.87 10.87 6.67
CA ARG A 20 -6.92 11.56 7.99
C ARG A 20 -8.35 11.92 8.43
N ALA A 21 -9.34 11.81 7.56
CA ALA A 21 -10.72 12.27 7.83
C ALA A 21 -11.63 11.22 8.49
N GLY A 22 -11.07 10.26 9.24
CA GLY A 22 -11.85 9.34 10.07
C GLY A 22 -12.29 8.03 9.41
N SER A 23 -11.96 7.80 8.11
CA SER A 23 -12.16 6.49 7.46
C SER A 23 -10.87 6.06 6.77
N PRO A 24 -10.35 4.84 7.02
CA PRO A 24 -9.17 4.33 6.33
C PRO A 24 -9.37 4.30 4.81
N ALA A 25 -8.35 4.73 4.06
CA ALA A 25 -8.33 4.57 2.61
C ALA A 25 -8.10 3.10 2.22
N ILE A 26 -8.73 2.66 1.14
CA ILE A 26 -8.51 1.33 0.58
C ILE A 26 -7.57 1.46 -0.62
N MET A 27 -6.44 0.78 -0.54
CA MET A 27 -5.46 0.65 -1.61
C MET A 27 -5.58 -0.74 -2.25
N ALA A 28 -6.10 -0.79 -3.47
CA ALA A 28 -6.27 -2.03 -4.22
C ALA A 28 -4.95 -2.46 -4.89
N VAL A 29 -4.59 -3.73 -4.77
CA VAL A 29 -3.40 -4.30 -5.42
C VAL A 29 -3.71 -4.65 -6.87
N ILE A 30 -2.94 -4.09 -7.82
CA ILE A 30 -3.03 -4.36 -9.26
C ILE A 30 -1.69 -4.91 -9.75
N ASN A 31 -1.59 -6.23 -9.84
CA ASN A 31 -0.36 -6.89 -10.27
C ASN A 31 -0.26 -6.98 -11.79
N ARG A 32 0.77 -6.36 -12.37
CA ARG A 32 1.15 -6.43 -13.79
C ARG A 32 2.24 -7.50 -14.03
N THR A 33 2.08 -8.66 -13.39
CA THR A 33 3.05 -9.76 -13.49
C THR A 33 2.36 -11.01 -14.00
N THR A 34 3.06 -11.80 -14.82
CA THR A 34 2.57 -13.11 -15.31
C THR A 34 2.72 -14.22 -14.26
N ASP A 35 3.43 -13.95 -13.15
CA ASP A 35 3.89 -14.94 -12.18
C ASP A 35 3.30 -14.72 -10.77
N SER A 36 2.20 -13.99 -10.63
CA SER A 36 1.58 -13.73 -9.32
C SER A 36 0.86 -14.96 -8.78
N PHE A 37 0.98 -15.24 -7.47
CA PHE A 37 0.32 -16.40 -6.82
C PHE A 37 -1.20 -16.23 -6.67
N TYR A 38 -1.67 -15.03 -6.77
CA TYR A 38 -3.08 -14.63 -6.69
C TYR A 38 -3.31 -13.71 -7.88
N GLU A 39 -4.38 -13.28 -8.23
CA GLU A 39 -4.76 -12.49 -9.41
C GLU A 39 -3.63 -11.65 -10.05
N SER A 40 -3.37 -11.83 -11.33
CA SER A 40 -2.49 -10.96 -12.14
C SER A 40 -3.22 -10.52 -13.40
N ALA A 41 -3.16 -9.23 -13.69
CA ALA A 41 -3.62 -8.67 -14.96
C ALA A 41 -2.48 -8.76 -15.98
N ALA A 42 -2.47 -9.82 -16.78
CA ALA A 42 -1.41 -10.06 -17.76
C ALA A 42 -1.44 -9.05 -18.93
N THR A 43 -2.64 -8.59 -19.30
CA THR A 43 -2.87 -7.62 -20.36
C THR A 43 -3.21 -6.23 -19.79
N LEU A 44 -3.09 -5.21 -20.63
CA LEU A 44 -3.50 -3.84 -20.26
C LEU A 44 -5.01 -3.77 -19.99
N ASP A 45 -5.82 -4.41 -20.84
CA ASP A 45 -7.29 -4.38 -20.71
C ASP A 45 -7.75 -5.06 -19.41
N GLU A 46 -7.12 -6.18 -19.02
CA GLU A 46 -7.38 -6.84 -17.72
C GLU A 46 -7.01 -5.92 -16.55
N ALA A 47 -5.91 -5.18 -16.65
CA ALA A 47 -5.51 -4.25 -15.60
C ALA A 47 -6.50 -3.08 -15.45
N ILE A 48 -6.96 -2.52 -16.58
CA ILE A 48 -7.97 -1.46 -16.58
C ILE A 48 -9.27 -1.99 -15.96
N ALA A 49 -9.74 -3.16 -16.38
CA ALA A 49 -10.94 -3.78 -15.82
C ALA A 49 -10.82 -4.05 -14.31
N ALA A 50 -9.64 -4.47 -13.84
CA ALA A 50 -9.38 -4.67 -12.41
C ALA A 50 -9.43 -3.35 -11.63
N VAL A 51 -8.90 -2.25 -12.20
CA VAL A 51 -9.00 -0.91 -11.59
C VAL A 51 -10.44 -0.43 -11.54
N GLU A 52 -11.22 -0.62 -12.61
CA GLU A 52 -12.64 -0.26 -12.65
C GLU A 52 -13.43 -1.01 -11.58
N ALA A 53 -13.23 -2.31 -11.45
CA ALA A 53 -13.85 -3.14 -10.42
C ALA A 53 -13.45 -2.67 -9.01
N ALA A 54 -12.16 -2.43 -8.77
CA ALA A 54 -11.66 -1.95 -7.48
C ALA A 54 -12.26 -0.59 -7.12
N ALA A 55 -12.34 0.35 -8.05
CA ALA A 55 -12.94 1.66 -7.83
C ALA A 55 -14.44 1.55 -7.54
N ALA A 56 -15.18 0.70 -8.26
CA ALA A 56 -16.60 0.43 -8.02
C ALA A 56 -16.85 -0.21 -6.64
N ASP A 57 -15.93 -1.04 -6.16
CA ASP A 57 -15.97 -1.66 -4.83
C ASP A 57 -15.51 -0.72 -3.70
N GLY A 58 -15.03 0.48 -4.03
CA GLY A 58 -14.72 1.53 -3.07
C GLY A 58 -13.23 1.78 -2.81
N ALA A 59 -12.33 1.33 -3.67
CA ALA A 59 -10.92 1.70 -3.60
C ALA A 59 -10.73 3.17 -3.98
N GLN A 60 -10.00 3.92 -3.16
CA GLN A 60 -9.56 5.29 -3.44
C GLN A 60 -8.19 5.31 -4.11
N ILE A 61 -7.40 4.26 -3.88
CA ILE A 61 -6.02 4.13 -4.36
C ILE A 61 -5.89 2.80 -5.08
N VAL A 62 -5.16 2.79 -6.20
CA VAL A 62 -4.72 1.57 -6.87
C VAL A 62 -3.20 1.50 -6.86
N ASP A 63 -2.64 0.37 -6.44
CA ASP A 63 -1.20 0.15 -6.32
C ASP A 63 -0.73 -0.80 -7.41
N ILE A 64 -0.03 -0.24 -8.41
CA ILE A 64 0.35 -0.93 -9.64
C ILE A 64 1.78 -1.43 -9.50
N GLY A 65 1.97 -2.76 -9.48
CA GLY A 65 3.27 -3.41 -9.38
C GLY A 65 3.65 -4.18 -10.64
N GLY A 66 4.85 -3.94 -11.17
CA GLY A 66 5.40 -4.62 -12.35
C GLY A 66 6.29 -5.83 -12.05
N VAL A 67 6.70 -5.98 -10.78
CA VAL A 67 7.64 -7.02 -10.33
C VAL A 67 7.13 -7.68 -9.06
N ARG A 68 7.07 -9.01 -9.07
CA ARG A 68 6.72 -9.79 -7.90
C ARG A 68 7.75 -9.62 -6.78
N ALA A 69 7.29 -9.50 -5.53
CA ALA A 69 8.15 -9.34 -4.37
C ALA A 69 9.08 -10.52 -4.11
N GLY A 70 8.64 -11.77 -4.38
CA GLY A 70 9.43 -12.98 -4.14
C GLY A 70 10.47 -13.27 -5.23
N ARG A 71 11.23 -14.36 -5.03
CA ARG A 71 12.20 -14.85 -6.03
C ARG A 71 11.53 -15.13 -7.37
N GLY A 72 12.27 -14.94 -8.44
CA GLY A 72 11.80 -15.17 -9.81
C GLY A 72 12.81 -14.70 -10.84
N ARG A 73 12.42 -14.73 -12.13
CA ARG A 73 13.22 -14.20 -13.21
C ARG A 73 13.58 -12.73 -12.96
N GLU A 74 14.81 -12.36 -13.24
CA GLU A 74 15.21 -10.96 -13.18
C GLU A 74 14.42 -10.14 -14.20
N ILE A 75 13.89 -9.00 -13.76
CA ILE A 75 13.14 -8.04 -14.57
C ILE A 75 13.99 -6.78 -14.68
N SER A 76 14.30 -6.35 -15.90
CA SER A 76 15.04 -5.12 -16.12
C SER A 76 14.19 -3.89 -15.80
N VAL A 77 14.85 -2.74 -15.58
CA VAL A 77 14.17 -1.45 -15.39
C VAL A 77 13.25 -1.13 -16.56
N ALA A 78 13.74 -1.31 -17.80
CA ALA A 78 12.94 -1.06 -19.01
C ALA A 78 11.69 -1.95 -19.06
N GLU A 79 11.84 -3.24 -18.76
CA GLU A 79 10.71 -4.18 -18.73
C GLU A 79 9.69 -3.82 -17.62
N GLU A 80 10.13 -3.35 -16.47
CA GLU A 80 9.24 -2.92 -15.40
C GLU A 80 8.47 -1.65 -15.82
N ILE A 81 9.14 -0.68 -16.43
CA ILE A 81 8.52 0.53 -17.01
C ILE A 81 7.46 0.15 -18.04
N ASP A 82 7.80 -0.73 -18.99
CA ASP A 82 6.89 -1.20 -20.04
C ASP A 82 5.63 -1.90 -19.48
N ARG A 83 5.73 -2.50 -18.29
CA ARG A 83 4.61 -3.14 -17.61
C ARG A 83 3.70 -2.15 -16.91
N VAL A 84 4.26 -1.15 -16.21
CA VAL A 84 3.49 -0.29 -15.31
C VAL A 84 3.01 0.99 -15.97
N CYS A 85 3.86 1.68 -16.74
CA CYS A 85 3.55 3.01 -17.26
C CYS A 85 2.33 3.05 -18.20
N PRO A 86 2.12 2.12 -19.14
CA PRO A 86 0.91 2.13 -19.98
C PRO A 86 -0.37 1.99 -19.18
N THR A 87 -0.35 1.21 -18.08
CA THR A 87 -1.49 1.06 -17.19
C THR A 87 -1.74 2.35 -16.40
N ILE A 88 -0.67 2.97 -15.87
CA ILE A 88 -0.76 4.23 -15.14
C ILE A 88 -1.35 5.33 -16.02
N GLU A 89 -0.86 5.49 -17.26
CA GLU A 89 -1.36 6.47 -18.23
C GLU A 89 -2.84 6.28 -18.54
N ALA A 90 -3.25 5.03 -18.82
CA ALA A 90 -4.64 4.70 -19.12
C ALA A 90 -5.57 4.98 -17.93
N VAL A 91 -5.15 4.58 -16.72
CA VAL A 91 -5.92 4.82 -15.48
C VAL A 91 -5.99 6.31 -15.15
N ALA A 92 -4.88 7.05 -15.28
CA ALA A 92 -4.85 8.49 -15.04
C ALA A 92 -5.83 9.25 -15.95
N ALA A 93 -5.94 8.81 -17.22
CA ALA A 93 -6.86 9.40 -18.18
C ALA A 93 -8.34 9.04 -17.93
N ALA A 94 -8.62 7.76 -17.60
CA ALA A 94 -9.99 7.24 -17.48
C ALA A 94 -10.57 7.47 -16.07
N HIS A 95 -9.76 7.42 -15.02
CA HIS A 95 -10.17 7.47 -13.60
C HIS A 95 -9.45 8.57 -12.82
N PRO A 96 -9.60 9.85 -13.21
CA PRO A 96 -8.90 10.97 -12.59
C PRO A 96 -9.18 11.13 -11.07
N GLN A 97 -10.20 10.50 -10.52
CA GLN A 97 -10.54 10.50 -9.08
C GLN A 97 -9.75 9.47 -8.27
N VAL A 98 -9.13 8.46 -8.91
CA VAL A 98 -8.37 7.41 -8.23
C VAL A 98 -6.92 7.86 -8.08
N LEU A 99 -6.36 7.78 -6.89
CA LEU A 99 -4.93 7.99 -6.67
C LEU A 99 -4.16 6.76 -7.15
N ILE A 100 -3.17 6.98 -8.01
CA ILE A 100 -2.33 5.91 -8.53
C ILE A 100 -1.06 5.83 -7.71
N SER A 101 -0.81 4.66 -7.13
CA SER A 101 0.43 4.26 -6.49
C SER A 101 1.21 3.33 -7.41
N VAL A 102 2.54 3.40 -7.39
CA VAL A 102 3.41 2.43 -8.04
C VAL A 102 4.25 1.69 -7.00
N ASP A 103 4.18 0.34 -7.01
CA ASP A 103 4.99 -0.54 -6.17
C ASP A 103 6.33 -0.79 -6.86
N THR A 104 7.37 -0.06 -6.45
CA THR A 104 8.72 -0.19 -6.98
C THR A 104 9.76 0.31 -5.98
N TRP A 105 10.96 -0.27 -6.04
CA TRP A 105 12.14 0.17 -5.27
C TRP A 105 13.18 0.86 -6.14
N ARG A 106 12.90 1.11 -7.43
CA ARG A 106 13.84 1.64 -8.42
C ARG A 106 13.47 3.07 -8.77
N HIS A 107 14.41 3.98 -8.60
CA HIS A 107 14.15 5.39 -8.87
C HIS A 107 13.81 5.67 -10.35
N GLU A 108 14.41 4.93 -11.31
CA GLU A 108 14.12 5.12 -12.73
C GLU A 108 12.66 4.73 -13.07
N VAL A 109 12.15 3.65 -12.45
CA VAL A 109 10.75 3.24 -12.61
C VAL A 109 9.81 4.24 -11.92
N ALA A 110 10.16 4.66 -10.71
CA ALA A 110 9.40 5.66 -9.96
C ALA A 110 9.27 6.98 -10.74
N ASP A 111 10.37 7.47 -11.32
CA ASP A 111 10.39 8.69 -12.13
C ASP A 111 9.54 8.55 -13.41
N ALA A 112 9.63 7.42 -14.11
CA ALA A 112 8.79 7.14 -15.27
C ALA A 112 7.30 7.04 -14.90
N ALA A 113 6.97 6.37 -13.77
CA ALA A 113 5.62 6.23 -13.26
C ALA A 113 5.01 7.58 -12.84
N CYS A 114 5.78 8.46 -12.20
CA CYS A 114 5.33 9.81 -11.86
C CYS A 114 5.01 10.62 -13.13
N ARG A 115 5.85 10.55 -14.16
CA ARG A 115 5.56 11.18 -15.45
C ARG A 115 4.32 10.63 -16.13
N ALA A 116 4.02 9.34 -15.94
CA ALA A 116 2.81 8.68 -16.44
C ALA A 116 1.55 9.04 -15.63
N GLY A 117 1.68 9.60 -14.43
CA GLY A 117 0.56 10.07 -13.61
C GLY A 117 0.44 9.43 -12.22
N ALA A 118 1.43 8.68 -11.75
CA ALA A 118 1.46 8.19 -10.37
C ALA A 118 1.61 9.35 -9.38
N GLY A 119 0.82 9.32 -8.30
CA GLY A 119 0.83 10.32 -7.23
C GLY A 119 1.33 9.78 -5.89
N LEU A 120 1.69 8.50 -5.83
CA LEU A 120 2.23 7.85 -4.64
C LEU A 120 3.30 6.82 -5.06
N LEU A 121 4.43 6.80 -4.37
CA LEU A 121 5.47 5.79 -4.51
C LEU A 121 5.40 4.82 -3.33
N ASN A 122 5.14 3.54 -3.60
CA ASN A 122 5.13 2.49 -2.60
C ASN A 122 6.47 1.75 -2.61
N ASP A 123 7.43 2.23 -1.79
CA ASP A 123 8.74 1.59 -1.65
C ASP A 123 8.67 0.43 -0.66
N THR A 124 8.24 -0.73 -1.14
CA THR A 124 8.12 -1.95 -0.34
C THR A 124 9.48 -2.49 0.17
N TRP A 125 10.61 -2.02 -0.39
CA TRP A 125 11.93 -2.56 -0.09
C TRP A 125 12.81 -1.64 0.77
N ALA A 126 12.16 -0.83 1.61
CA ALA A 126 12.79 -0.14 2.73
C ALA A 126 13.98 0.76 2.34
N GLY A 127 13.80 1.59 1.32
CA GLY A 127 14.82 2.56 0.92
C GLY A 127 16.07 1.90 0.33
N THR A 128 15.96 0.70 -0.27
CA THR A 128 17.10 0.03 -0.94
C THR A 128 17.73 0.94 -2.00
N ASP A 129 16.93 1.74 -2.70
CA ASP A 129 17.39 2.81 -3.57
C ASP A 129 16.96 4.18 -2.97
N PRO A 130 17.86 4.91 -2.31
CA PRO A 130 17.52 6.16 -1.64
C PRO A 130 17.06 7.27 -2.60
N LYS A 131 17.34 7.15 -3.90
CA LYS A 131 16.89 8.12 -4.90
C LYS A 131 15.37 8.08 -5.14
N VAL A 132 14.66 7.02 -4.70
CA VAL A 132 13.20 6.99 -4.76
C VAL A 132 12.59 8.15 -3.97
N ALA A 133 13.15 8.49 -2.80
CA ALA A 133 12.72 9.64 -2.02
C ALA A 133 13.00 10.98 -2.73
N GLU A 134 14.14 11.09 -3.44
CA GLU A 134 14.46 12.28 -4.25
C GLU A 134 13.46 12.45 -5.41
N VAL A 135 13.05 11.34 -6.05
CA VAL A 135 12.01 11.32 -7.08
C VAL A 135 10.66 11.77 -6.50
N ALA A 136 10.26 11.25 -5.33
CA ALA A 136 9.02 11.67 -4.66
C ALA A 136 9.00 13.19 -4.43
N ALA A 137 10.10 13.74 -3.93
CA ALA A 137 10.26 15.19 -3.72
C ALA A 137 10.21 15.99 -5.03
N ALA A 138 10.93 15.53 -6.07
CA ALA A 138 11.01 16.21 -7.36
C ALA A 138 9.67 16.28 -8.09
N HIS A 139 8.83 15.25 -7.95
CA HIS A 139 7.50 15.18 -8.56
C HIS A 139 6.37 15.65 -7.64
N ASP A 140 6.69 16.08 -6.42
CA ASP A 140 5.71 16.51 -5.41
C ASP A 140 4.64 15.45 -5.11
N VAL A 141 5.04 14.16 -5.00
CA VAL A 141 4.17 13.01 -4.75
C VAL A 141 4.42 12.40 -3.37
N GLY A 142 3.50 11.55 -2.90
CA GLY A 142 3.65 10.84 -1.64
C GLY A 142 4.63 9.66 -1.71
N ILE A 143 5.09 9.22 -0.54
CA ILE A 143 5.94 8.02 -0.41
C ILE A 143 5.51 7.16 0.78
N VAL A 144 5.52 5.83 0.59
CA VAL A 144 5.36 4.85 1.66
C VAL A 144 6.73 4.35 2.10
N CYS A 145 7.05 4.52 3.37
CA CYS A 145 8.27 4.07 4.02
C CYS A 145 8.01 2.71 4.70
N SER A 146 8.45 1.62 4.08
CA SER A 146 8.20 0.25 4.52
C SER A 146 9.41 -0.34 5.25
N HIS A 147 9.17 -1.32 6.16
CA HIS A 147 10.23 -1.99 6.90
C HIS A 147 10.38 -3.47 6.52
N THR A 148 11.50 -3.85 5.93
CA THR A 148 11.83 -5.23 5.53
C THR A 148 12.88 -5.92 6.38
N GLY A 149 13.34 -5.30 7.45
CA GLY A 149 14.42 -5.84 8.29
C GLY A 149 15.77 -5.94 7.57
N GLY A 150 16.00 -5.12 6.54
CA GLY A 150 17.22 -5.10 5.74
C GLY A 150 17.34 -6.28 4.76
N LEU A 151 16.21 -6.84 4.33
CA LEU A 151 16.19 -7.78 3.21
C LEU A 151 16.44 -7.04 1.90
N ASN A 152 17.22 -7.66 1.02
CA ASN A 152 17.37 -7.16 -0.34
C ASN A 152 16.11 -7.44 -1.18
N PRO A 153 15.79 -6.60 -2.16
CA PRO A 153 14.69 -6.83 -3.09
C PRO A 153 14.70 -8.23 -3.69
N ARG A 154 13.51 -8.81 -3.87
CA ARG A 154 13.29 -10.11 -4.49
C ARG A 154 14.02 -11.29 -3.82
N THR A 155 14.31 -11.16 -2.54
CA THR A 155 14.75 -12.28 -1.71
C THR A 155 13.56 -13.02 -1.10
N ASP A 156 13.84 -14.06 -0.33
CA ASP A 156 12.82 -14.73 0.45
C ASP A 156 12.32 -13.79 1.57
N ALA A 157 11.08 -13.35 1.45
CA ALA A 157 10.45 -12.45 2.41
C ALA A 157 10.35 -13.07 3.81
N HIS A 158 10.27 -14.41 3.90
CA HIS A 158 10.19 -15.15 5.18
C HIS A 158 11.53 -15.28 5.89
N ARG A 159 12.63 -14.83 5.28
CA ARG A 159 13.94 -14.89 5.90
C ARG A 159 14.00 -13.95 7.10
N ASN A 160 13.65 -14.48 8.25
CA ASN A 160 13.69 -13.76 9.50
C ASN A 160 15.14 -13.40 9.87
N ARG A 161 15.38 -12.14 10.17
CA ARG A 161 16.68 -11.60 10.63
C ARG A 161 16.68 -11.31 12.14
N TYR A 162 15.58 -11.56 12.81
CA TYR A 162 15.38 -11.36 14.25
C TYR A 162 15.24 -12.71 14.94
N GLY A 163 15.46 -12.78 16.24
CA GLY A 163 15.19 -13.98 17.04
C GLY A 163 13.70 -14.37 16.98
N LEU A 164 13.40 -15.65 17.24
CA LEU A 164 12.04 -16.22 17.10
C LEU A 164 10.96 -15.38 17.81
N HIS A 165 11.24 -14.90 19.00
CA HIS A 165 10.35 -14.09 19.83
C HIS A 165 10.98 -12.73 20.15
N ALA A 166 11.49 -12.04 19.12
CA ALA A 166 12.10 -10.73 19.31
C ALA A 166 11.11 -9.77 20.01
N ALA A 167 11.30 -9.56 21.30
CA ALA A 167 10.46 -8.65 22.08
C ALA A 167 10.53 -7.22 21.55
N GLU A 168 11.71 -6.86 21.02
CA GLU A 168 12.03 -5.56 20.45
C GLU A 168 11.58 -5.37 19.01
N ILE A 169 10.83 -6.32 18.41
CA ILE A 169 10.45 -6.22 16.97
C ILE A 169 9.67 -4.93 16.66
N VAL A 170 8.82 -4.49 17.56
CA VAL A 170 8.04 -3.25 17.38
C VAL A 170 8.98 -2.04 17.40
N ASP A 171 9.88 -1.97 18.39
CA ASP A 171 10.84 -0.86 18.51
C ASP A 171 11.77 -0.79 17.31
N ARG A 172 12.28 -1.94 16.85
CA ARG A 172 13.16 -2.01 15.66
C ARG A 172 12.45 -1.61 14.40
N THR A 173 11.19 -2.08 14.21
CA THR A 173 10.40 -1.73 13.04
C THR A 173 10.05 -0.25 13.06
N LEU A 174 9.65 0.27 14.22
CA LEU A 174 9.31 1.67 14.40
C LEU A 174 10.52 2.58 14.10
N ALA A 175 11.69 2.27 14.69
CA ALA A 175 12.91 3.01 14.40
C ALA A 175 13.23 3.00 12.90
N GLY A 176 13.14 1.83 12.25
CA GLY A 176 13.44 1.72 10.81
C GLY A 176 12.52 2.54 9.91
N VAL A 177 11.20 2.55 10.15
CA VAL A 177 10.28 3.36 9.33
C VAL A 177 10.45 4.85 9.61
N LEU A 178 10.78 5.26 10.85
CA LEU A 178 11.05 6.65 11.19
C LEU A 178 12.38 7.16 10.60
N ASP A 179 13.41 6.31 10.52
CA ASP A 179 14.65 6.64 9.84
C ASP A 179 14.40 6.89 8.34
N LEU A 180 13.58 6.05 7.69
CA LEU A 180 13.17 6.25 6.30
C LEU A 180 12.31 7.50 6.10
N ALA A 181 11.36 7.76 6.99
CA ALA A 181 10.55 8.98 6.96
C ALA A 181 11.43 10.24 7.13
N SER A 182 12.42 10.17 8.02
CA SER A 182 13.41 11.25 8.18
C SER A 182 14.25 11.45 6.93
N ALA A 183 14.69 10.38 6.26
CA ALA A 183 15.42 10.45 5.00
C ALA A 183 14.56 11.04 3.87
N ALA A 184 13.28 10.66 3.77
CA ALA A 184 12.35 11.23 2.80
C ALA A 184 12.14 12.74 3.02
N ARG A 185 11.98 13.18 4.28
CA ARG A 185 11.92 14.60 4.62
C ARG A 185 13.21 15.34 4.24
N ALA A 186 14.35 14.74 4.52
CA ALA A 186 15.65 15.34 4.14
C ALA A 186 15.82 15.46 2.62
N ALA A 187 15.22 14.54 1.85
CA ALA A 187 15.16 14.63 0.39
C ALA A 187 14.17 15.70 -0.13
N GLY A 188 13.31 16.25 0.75
CA GLY A 188 12.38 17.32 0.42
C GLY A 188 10.90 16.88 0.32
N VAL A 189 10.56 15.63 0.66
CA VAL A 189 9.15 15.18 0.69
C VAL A 189 8.43 15.86 1.87
N PRO A 190 7.29 16.53 1.64
CA PRO A 190 6.47 17.10 2.72
C PRO A 190 6.02 16.03 3.72
N GLU A 191 6.02 16.37 5.01
CA GLU A 191 5.71 15.42 6.09
C GLU A 191 4.30 14.82 5.97
N ASP A 192 3.34 15.59 5.49
CA ASP A 192 1.96 15.17 5.27
C ASP A 192 1.78 14.24 4.06
N ARG A 193 2.84 14.00 3.29
CA ARG A 193 2.89 13.07 2.15
C ARG A 193 3.70 11.81 2.43
N ILE A 194 4.16 11.63 3.66
CA ILE A 194 4.89 10.44 4.08
C ILE A 194 3.93 9.51 4.82
N ILE A 195 3.91 8.25 4.40
CA ILE A 195 3.14 7.16 4.99
C ILE A 195 4.15 6.14 5.51
N ILE A 196 3.90 5.51 6.65
CA ILE A 196 4.74 4.44 7.18
C ILE A 196 4.02 3.09 7.11
N ASP A 197 4.77 2.01 6.83
CA ASP A 197 4.25 0.64 6.81
C ASP A 197 5.15 -0.29 7.63
N PRO A 198 4.66 -0.88 8.74
CA PRO A 198 5.41 -1.88 9.50
C PRO A 198 5.69 -3.17 8.73
N THR A 199 5.04 -3.39 7.61
CA THR A 199 5.23 -4.45 6.62
C THR A 199 5.30 -5.85 7.24
N PRO A 200 4.20 -6.38 7.82
CA PRO A 200 4.15 -7.77 8.31
C PRO A 200 4.59 -8.77 7.23
N ASP A 201 5.16 -9.90 7.62
CA ASP A 201 5.74 -10.99 6.82
C ASP A 201 7.07 -10.68 6.13
N PHE A 202 7.45 -9.43 5.93
CA PHE A 202 8.72 -9.10 5.31
C PHE A 202 9.84 -9.02 6.36
N GLY A 203 10.76 -10.00 6.31
CA GLY A 203 11.84 -10.14 7.29
C GLY A 203 11.38 -10.51 8.69
N LYS A 204 10.13 -10.93 8.84
CA LYS A 204 9.46 -11.23 10.10
C LYS A 204 8.74 -12.57 10.02
N ASN A 205 8.68 -13.27 11.15
CA ASN A 205 7.87 -14.48 11.28
C ASN A 205 6.44 -14.14 11.75
N THR A 206 5.59 -15.14 11.85
CA THR A 206 4.20 -15.03 12.27
C THR A 206 4.03 -14.39 13.63
N TYR A 207 4.82 -14.77 14.65
CA TYR A 207 4.75 -14.15 15.99
C TYR A 207 5.06 -12.67 15.96
N GLN A 208 6.05 -12.28 15.15
CA GLN A 208 6.47 -10.89 14.99
C GLN A 208 5.42 -10.09 14.21
N SER A 209 4.86 -10.65 13.14
CA SER A 209 3.79 -10.02 12.35
C SER A 209 2.53 -9.82 13.17
N LEU A 210 2.12 -10.81 13.96
CA LEU A 210 1.00 -10.69 14.92
C LEU A 210 1.30 -9.64 16.00
N ARG A 211 2.56 -9.52 16.44
CA ARG A 211 2.95 -8.53 17.42
C ARG A 211 2.88 -7.11 16.87
N LEU A 212 3.30 -6.88 15.64
CA LEU A 212 3.16 -5.57 14.97
C LEU A 212 1.70 -5.13 14.89
N LEU A 213 0.80 -6.06 14.56
CA LEU A 213 -0.63 -5.76 14.50
C LEU A 213 -1.23 -5.49 15.89
N ARG A 214 -0.78 -6.21 16.92
CA ARG A 214 -1.21 -6.01 18.32
C ARG A 214 -0.82 -4.62 18.84
N ASP A 215 0.38 -4.16 18.50
CA ASP A 215 0.95 -2.91 19.02
C ASP A 215 0.95 -1.81 17.90
N LEU A 216 -0.05 -1.84 16.99
CA LEU A 216 -0.14 -0.93 15.85
C LEU A 216 -0.35 0.53 16.30
N ASP A 217 -1.01 0.75 17.41
CA ASP A 217 -1.19 2.03 18.08
C ASP A 217 0.14 2.79 18.25
N ARG A 218 1.23 2.11 18.53
CA ARG A 218 2.56 2.73 18.65
C ARG A 218 3.08 3.35 17.34
N PHE A 219 2.67 2.82 16.20
CA PHE A 219 2.96 3.42 14.90
C PHE A 219 2.04 4.60 14.63
N VAL A 220 0.77 4.49 14.96
CA VAL A 220 -0.22 5.57 14.84
C VAL A 220 0.15 6.77 15.72
N ASP A 221 0.64 6.54 16.93
CA ASP A 221 1.09 7.58 17.87
C ASP A 221 2.28 8.41 17.36
N THR A 222 2.95 7.99 16.29
CA THR A 222 3.99 8.79 15.62
C THR A 222 3.45 10.01 14.90
N GLY A 223 2.15 10.04 14.60
CA GLY A 223 1.48 11.06 13.82
C GLY A 223 1.58 10.88 12.29
N TYR A 224 2.39 9.94 11.80
CA TYR A 224 2.38 9.56 10.39
C TYR A 224 1.17 8.67 10.06
N PRO A 225 0.52 8.82 8.90
CA PRO A 225 -0.45 7.85 8.42
C PRO A 225 0.17 6.46 8.34
N VAL A 226 -0.53 5.44 8.85
CA VAL A 226 -0.07 4.05 8.84
C VAL A 226 -0.80 3.27 7.75
N LEU A 227 -0.03 2.75 6.78
CA LEU A 227 -0.51 1.75 5.85
C LEU A 227 -0.32 0.37 6.47
N LEU A 228 -1.31 -0.51 6.31
CA LEU A 228 -1.18 -1.91 6.69
C LEU A 228 -1.62 -2.83 5.55
N ALA A 229 -0.70 -3.71 5.14
CA ALA A 229 -0.94 -4.74 4.14
C ALA A 229 -1.07 -6.11 4.85
N VAL A 230 -2.29 -6.59 5.06
CA VAL A 230 -2.56 -7.89 5.72
C VAL A 230 -3.23 -8.90 4.80
N SER A 231 -3.63 -8.47 3.60
CA SER A 231 -4.43 -9.27 2.68
C SER A 231 -3.72 -10.56 2.28
N ARG A 232 -4.30 -11.67 2.69
CA ARG A 232 -3.91 -13.05 2.35
C ARG A 232 -2.46 -13.39 2.70
N LYS A 233 -1.85 -12.68 3.66
CA LYS A 233 -0.47 -12.89 4.11
C LYS A 233 -0.30 -14.20 4.88
N ASP A 234 0.94 -14.69 4.94
CA ASP A 234 1.25 -16.00 5.50
C ASP A 234 1.01 -16.06 7.01
N PHE A 235 1.29 -14.99 7.76
CA PHE A 235 0.98 -14.93 9.19
C PHE A 235 -0.52 -15.10 9.48
N VAL A 236 -1.40 -14.68 8.56
CA VAL A 236 -2.85 -14.89 8.65
C VAL A 236 -3.17 -16.37 8.40
N GLY A 237 -2.57 -16.96 7.35
CA GLY A 237 -2.75 -18.36 7.02
C GLY A 237 -2.29 -19.28 8.14
N GLU A 238 -1.10 -19.03 8.69
CA GLU A 238 -0.54 -19.81 9.80
C GLU A 238 -1.38 -19.68 11.09
N ALA A 239 -1.91 -18.50 11.36
CA ALA A 239 -2.76 -18.29 12.54
C ALA A 239 -4.07 -19.10 12.51
N ILE A 240 -4.57 -19.46 11.32
CA ILE A 240 -5.82 -20.23 11.16
C ILE A 240 -5.60 -21.67 10.71
N GLY A 241 -4.36 -22.16 10.68
CA GLY A 241 -4.04 -23.57 10.40
C GLY A 241 -3.26 -23.82 9.12
N ASP A 242 -2.42 -22.88 8.70
CA ASP A 242 -1.56 -22.97 7.49
C ASP A 242 -2.36 -23.22 6.20
N VAL A 243 -3.39 -22.43 6.00
CA VAL A 243 -4.25 -22.53 4.82
C VAL A 243 -3.66 -21.75 3.62
N PRO A 244 -3.96 -22.20 2.38
CA PRO A 244 -3.46 -21.53 1.18
C PRO A 244 -4.08 -20.12 1.00
N PRO A 245 -3.46 -19.21 0.23
CA PRO A 245 -3.87 -17.81 0.12
C PRO A 245 -5.35 -17.58 -0.22
N GLN A 246 -5.94 -18.42 -1.08
CA GLN A 246 -7.36 -18.31 -1.46
C GLN A 246 -8.33 -18.53 -0.28
N ASP A 247 -7.91 -19.24 0.75
CA ASP A 247 -8.74 -19.60 1.91
C ASP A 247 -8.52 -18.64 3.11
N ARG A 248 -7.68 -17.59 2.94
CA ARG A 248 -7.30 -16.64 4.00
C ARG A 248 -8.24 -15.43 4.14
N LEU A 249 -9.32 -15.34 3.36
CA LEU A 249 -10.18 -14.16 3.34
C LEU A 249 -10.75 -13.83 4.73
N HIS A 250 -11.31 -14.80 5.43
CA HIS A 250 -11.92 -14.55 6.75
C HIS A 250 -10.89 -14.06 7.79
N GLY A 251 -9.68 -14.64 7.78
CA GLY A 251 -8.58 -14.16 8.62
C GLY A 251 -8.10 -12.76 8.24
N THR A 252 -8.06 -12.47 6.93
CA THR A 252 -7.75 -11.13 6.41
C THR A 252 -8.75 -10.08 6.92
N ILE A 253 -10.05 -10.39 6.87
CA ILE A 253 -11.10 -9.49 7.34
C ILE A 253 -10.99 -9.24 8.85
N ALA A 254 -10.72 -10.28 9.65
CA ALA A 254 -10.50 -10.14 11.09
C ALA A 254 -9.28 -9.25 11.40
N ALA A 255 -8.16 -9.47 10.71
CA ALA A 255 -6.96 -8.64 10.84
C ALA A 255 -7.20 -7.19 10.40
N THR A 256 -7.96 -6.99 9.32
CA THR A 256 -8.36 -5.67 8.82
C THR A 256 -9.21 -4.91 9.86
N ALA A 257 -10.25 -5.54 10.41
CA ALA A 257 -11.10 -4.91 11.43
C ALA A 257 -10.28 -4.45 12.66
N LEU A 258 -9.34 -5.29 13.11
CA LEU A 258 -8.45 -4.94 14.21
C LEU A 258 -7.49 -3.80 13.84
N ALA A 259 -6.98 -3.79 12.60
CA ALA A 259 -6.11 -2.71 12.13
C ALA A 259 -6.84 -1.36 12.08
N VAL A 260 -8.08 -1.36 11.61
CA VAL A 260 -8.94 -0.17 11.57
C VAL A 260 -9.22 0.34 12.97
N GLU A 261 -9.64 -0.53 13.88
CA GLU A 261 -9.91 -0.17 15.29
C GLU A 261 -8.67 0.42 15.97
N ARG A 262 -7.47 0.00 15.57
CA ARG A 262 -6.20 0.52 16.09
C ARG A 262 -5.67 1.75 15.35
N GLY A 263 -6.43 2.31 14.43
CA GLY A 263 -6.12 3.58 13.76
C GLY A 263 -5.28 3.47 12.50
N ALA A 264 -5.24 2.32 11.82
CA ALA A 264 -4.65 2.25 10.48
C ALA A 264 -5.32 3.26 9.55
N ALA A 265 -4.53 4.09 8.88
CA ALA A 265 -5.03 5.12 7.96
C ALA A 265 -5.27 4.59 6.54
N MET A 266 -4.65 3.46 6.20
CA MET A 266 -4.74 2.86 4.87
C MET A 266 -4.63 1.33 4.95
N ILE A 267 -5.49 0.63 4.21
CA ILE A 267 -5.48 -0.84 4.09
C ILE A 267 -5.18 -1.22 2.64
N ARG A 268 -4.05 -1.91 2.43
CA ARG A 268 -3.68 -2.47 1.13
C ARG A 268 -4.21 -3.89 1.00
N THR A 269 -5.04 -4.15 -0.03
CA THR A 269 -5.80 -5.38 -0.15
C THR A 269 -5.99 -5.85 -1.59
N HIS A 270 -6.19 -7.18 -1.77
CA HIS A 270 -6.71 -7.78 -3.00
C HIS A 270 -8.25 -7.81 -3.00
N ASP A 271 -8.86 -7.86 -1.81
CA ASP A 271 -10.30 -8.10 -1.61
C ASP A 271 -11.00 -6.78 -1.23
N VAL A 272 -11.09 -5.84 -2.19
CA VAL A 272 -11.57 -4.47 -1.96
C VAL A 272 -12.96 -4.44 -1.32
N ARG A 273 -13.94 -5.14 -1.90
CA ARG A 273 -15.31 -5.15 -1.40
C ARG A 273 -15.41 -5.66 0.05
N ALA A 274 -14.76 -6.79 0.34
CA ALA A 274 -14.78 -7.36 1.68
C ALA A 274 -14.07 -6.44 2.70
N THR A 275 -12.99 -5.78 2.28
CA THR A 275 -12.29 -4.76 3.09
C THR A 275 -13.17 -3.55 3.36
N ALA A 276 -13.88 -3.04 2.35
CA ALA A 276 -14.81 -1.92 2.51
C ALA A 276 -15.95 -2.23 3.49
N ASP A 277 -16.49 -3.45 3.41
CA ASP A 277 -17.53 -3.91 4.33
C ASP A 277 -16.98 -4.06 5.76
N ALA A 278 -15.75 -4.59 5.93
CA ALA A 278 -15.09 -4.69 7.24
C ALA A 278 -14.85 -3.31 7.87
N ILE A 279 -14.33 -2.34 7.10
CA ILE A 279 -14.12 -0.97 7.55
C ILE A 279 -15.45 -0.35 8.00
N ALA A 280 -16.49 -0.44 7.16
CA ALA A 280 -17.79 0.16 7.47
C ALA A 280 -18.41 -0.41 8.76
N VAL A 281 -18.31 -1.73 8.97
CA VAL A 281 -18.84 -2.38 10.18
C VAL A 281 -18.00 -2.00 11.41
N THR A 282 -16.68 -1.97 11.27
CA THR A 282 -15.78 -1.59 12.38
C THR A 282 -16.07 -0.16 12.84
N LEU A 283 -16.10 0.81 11.93
CA LEU A 283 -16.37 2.22 12.25
C LEU A 283 -17.77 2.43 12.85
N ALA A 284 -18.76 1.65 12.42
CA ALA A 284 -20.09 1.71 13.02
C ALA A 284 -20.11 1.12 14.44
N ILE A 285 -19.32 0.07 14.72
CA ILE A 285 -19.21 -0.53 16.06
C ILE A 285 -18.46 0.42 17.01
N THR A 286 -17.38 1.06 16.56
CA THR A 286 -16.58 1.99 17.36
C THR A 286 -17.27 3.36 17.54
N GLY A 287 -18.34 3.63 16.78
CA GLY A 287 -19.09 4.90 16.85
C GLY A 287 -18.44 6.04 16.06
N GLU A 288 -17.46 5.74 15.20
CA GLU A 288 -16.79 6.71 14.33
C GLU A 288 -17.57 7.01 13.05
N ALA A 289 -18.51 6.14 12.67
CA ALA A 289 -19.42 6.35 11.55
C ALA A 289 -20.83 5.82 11.86
N GLU A 290 -21.85 6.46 11.28
CA GLU A 290 -23.21 5.96 11.33
C GLU A 290 -23.38 4.74 10.40
N PRO A 291 -24.22 3.75 10.77
CA PRO A 291 -24.58 2.66 9.88
C PRO A 291 -25.20 3.18 8.56
N LYS A 292 -24.78 2.64 7.43
CA LYS A 292 -25.28 3.05 6.10
C LYS A 292 -26.80 2.93 5.95
N HIS A 293 -27.44 2.05 6.72
CA HIS A 293 -28.87 1.80 6.67
C HIS A 293 -29.39 1.26 8.01
N THR A 294 -30.43 1.89 8.55
CA THR A 294 -31.04 1.51 9.84
C THR A 294 -32.55 1.44 9.70
N VAL A 295 -33.15 0.25 9.89
CA VAL A 295 -34.60 0.04 9.85
C VAL A 295 -35.12 -0.82 11.00
N ARG A 296 -34.25 -1.70 11.54
CA ARG A 296 -34.67 -2.66 12.58
C ARG A 296 -34.88 -1.95 13.91
N GLY A 297 -36.09 -2.11 14.50
CA GLY A 297 -36.43 -1.52 15.79
C GLY A 297 -36.71 -0.02 15.77
N LEU A 298 -36.71 0.63 14.59
CA LEU A 298 -36.97 2.06 14.42
C LEU A 298 -38.36 2.35 13.85
N ARG A 299 -39.21 1.32 13.65
CA ARG A 299 -40.59 1.38 13.17
C ARG A 299 -41.53 0.70 14.17
#